data_fde2bd8c93d992da613b873e9e2419bb
#
_entry.id   fde2bd8c93d992da613b873e9e2419bb
#
_cell.length_a   1.000
_cell.length_b   1.000
_cell.length_c   1.000
_cell.angle_alpha   90.00
_cell.angle_beta   90.00
_cell.angle_gamma   90.00
#
_symmetry.space_group_name_H-M   'P 1'
#
loop_
_entity.id
_entity.type
_entity.pdbx_description
1 polymer ?
#
loop_
_entity_poly.entity_id
_entity_poly.type
_entity_poly.pdbx_seq_one_letter_code
_entity_poly.pdbx_strand_id
1 'polypeptide(L)'
;VSEAVGRKMINAARDSMKMGFVTGAEVLKKRALVQKISTGSENFDTLMDGGFETNAITECFGEFGSGKTQVGHILAVNTIKEDPEAYVVYLDTENTFRPERIIQLANGAGVDPDDALNRIMVARAYNSDHQMLLTEQVDGLVTEQGKKVKLVVVDSLTAHFRAEFVGR
;
A
#
# COMPACT_ATOMS: atom_id res chain seq x y z
N VAL A 1 -10.20 35.52 8.78
CA VAL A 1 -11.30 34.97 7.95
C VAL A 1 -12.46 34.67 8.87
N SER A 2 -13.69 35.16 8.59
CA SER A 2 -14.85 34.85 9.42
C SER A 2 -15.19 33.36 9.31
N GLU A 3 -15.80 32.77 10.36
CA GLU A 3 -16.22 31.39 10.38
C GLU A 3 -17.12 31.02 9.16
N ALA A 4 -17.99 31.94 8.77
CA ALA A 4 -18.86 31.75 7.61
C ALA A 4 -18.09 31.65 6.28
N VAL A 5 -17.02 32.43 6.12
CA VAL A 5 -16.14 32.37 4.94
C VAL A 5 -15.31 31.08 4.98
N GLY A 6 -14.79 30.69 6.15
CA GLY A 6 -14.06 29.43 6.32
C GLY A 6 -14.93 28.22 5.94
N ARG A 7 -16.18 28.15 6.40
CA ARG A 7 -17.13 27.08 6.02
C ARG A 7 -17.42 27.05 4.52
N LYS A 8 -17.58 28.22 3.88
CA LYS A 8 -17.79 28.28 2.42
C LYS A 8 -16.57 27.77 1.65
N MET A 9 -15.36 28.11 2.07
CA MET A 9 -14.13 27.61 1.44
C MET A 9 -14.00 26.10 1.59
N ILE A 10 -14.26 25.55 2.77
CA ILE A 10 -14.23 24.11 3.04
C ILE A 10 -15.29 23.39 2.18
N ASN A 11 -16.51 23.91 2.11
CA ASN A 11 -17.55 23.30 1.29
C ASN A 11 -17.20 23.36 -0.21
N ALA A 12 -16.73 24.49 -0.70
CA ALA A 12 -16.28 24.61 -2.10
C ALA A 12 -15.13 23.64 -2.43
N ALA A 13 -14.17 23.45 -1.51
CA ALA A 13 -13.12 22.47 -1.66
C ALA A 13 -13.67 21.04 -1.69
N ARG A 14 -14.57 20.67 -0.79
CA ARG A 14 -15.24 19.36 -0.76
C ARG A 14 -16.01 19.09 -2.04
N ASP A 15 -16.77 20.07 -2.53
CA ASP A 15 -17.52 19.97 -3.78
C ASP A 15 -16.59 19.78 -4.98
N SER A 16 -15.45 20.48 -5.02
CA SER A 16 -14.44 20.33 -6.08
C SER A 16 -13.78 18.95 -6.08
N MET A 17 -13.64 18.31 -4.92
CA MET A 17 -13.10 16.96 -4.76
C MET A 17 -14.09 15.85 -5.11
N LYS A 18 -15.34 16.18 -5.53
CA LYS A 18 -16.40 15.21 -5.83
C LYS A 18 -16.63 14.17 -4.72
N MET A 19 -16.50 14.60 -3.47
CA MET A 19 -16.71 13.75 -2.28
C MET A 19 -18.19 13.54 -1.95
N GLY A 20 -19.06 13.48 -2.97
CA GLY A 20 -20.50 13.31 -2.81
C GLY A 20 -20.97 11.87 -3.05
N PHE A 21 -22.30 11.70 -3.01
CA PHE A 21 -22.91 10.43 -3.36
C PHE A 21 -22.72 10.12 -4.84
N VAL A 22 -22.42 8.85 -5.15
CA VAL A 22 -22.35 8.32 -6.51
C VAL A 22 -23.35 7.17 -6.66
N THR A 23 -23.79 6.91 -7.87
CA THR A 23 -24.70 5.80 -8.16
C THR A 23 -23.99 4.45 -8.10
N GLY A 24 -24.73 3.36 -7.82
CA GLY A 24 -24.18 1.99 -7.91
C GLY A 24 -23.63 1.67 -9.29
N ALA A 25 -24.20 2.23 -10.36
CA ALA A 25 -23.71 2.06 -11.72
C ALA A 25 -22.32 2.74 -11.92
N GLU A 26 -22.08 3.89 -11.32
CA GLU A 26 -20.76 4.56 -11.33
C GLU A 26 -19.72 3.77 -10.51
N VAL A 27 -20.14 3.21 -9.38
CA VAL A 27 -19.27 2.31 -8.58
C VAL A 27 -18.90 1.08 -9.40
N LEU A 28 -19.84 0.44 -10.09
CA LEU A 28 -19.58 -0.71 -10.94
C LEU A 28 -18.57 -0.40 -12.05
N LYS A 29 -18.70 0.75 -12.71
CA LYS A 29 -17.73 1.20 -13.72
C LYS A 29 -16.32 1.38 -13.14
N LYS A 30 -16.21 1.93 -11.94
CA LYS A 30 -14.91 2.07 -11.25
C LYS A 30 -14.33 0.71 -10.88
N ARG A 31 -15.15 -0.24 -10.41
CA ARG A 31 -14.70 -1.60 -10.10
C ARG A 31 -14.21 -2.36 -11.32
N ALA A 32 -14.73 -2.09 -12.51
CA ALA A 32 -14.24 -2.70 -13.75
C ALA A 32 -12.77 -2.33 -14.08
N LEU A 33 -12.21 -1.30 -13.44
CA LEU A 33 -10.82 -0.88 -13.58
C LEU A 33 -9.88 -1.48 -12.52
N VAL A 34 -10.45 -2.20 -11.55
CA VAL A 34 -9.66 -2.85 -10.49
C VAL A 34 -8.85 -3.98 -11.09
N GLN A 35 -7.55 -3.96 -10.83
CA GLN A 35 -6.62 -5.02 -11.18
C GLN A 35 -6.34 -5.86 -9.94
N LYS A 36 -5.81 -7.05 -10.14
CA LYS A 36 -5.40 -7.95 -9.06
C LYS A 36 -3.90 -8.23 -9.16
N ILE A 37 -3.23 -8.16 -8.04
CA ILE A 37 -1.81 -8.50 -7.90
C ILE A 37 -1.75 -9.94 -7.41
N SER A 38 -1.19 -10.83 -8.22
CA SER A 38 -1.02 -12.24 -7.89
C SER A 38 0.03 -12.44 -6.81
N THR A 39 -0.20 -13.40 -5.92
CA THR A 39 0.82 -13.90 -4.99
C THR A 39 1.78 -14.89 -5.64
N GLY A 40 1.45 -15.40 -6.82
CA GLY A 40 2.14 -16.51 -7.48
C GLY A 40 1.78 -17.89 -6.92
N SER A 41 0.89 -17.96 -5.94
CA SER A 41 0.33 -19.20 -5.41
C SER A 41 -1.10 -19.38 -5.92
N GLU A 42 -1.32 -20.35 -6.78
CA GLU A 42 -2.63 -20.64 -7.37
C GLU A 42 -3.73 -20.83 -6.31
N ASN A 43 -3.42 -21.55 -5.24
CA ASN A 43 -4.37 -21.80 -4.16
C ASN A 43 -4.72 -20.52 -3.40
N PHE A 44 -3.72 -19.67 -3.14
CA PHE A 44 -3.94 -18.42 -2.42
C PHE A 44 -4.67 -17.40 -3.29
N ASP A 45 -4.28 -17.29 -4.55
CA ASP A 45 -4.94 -16.41 -5.51
C ASP A 45 -6.40 -16.82 -5.75
N THR A 46 -6.68 -18.15 -5.82
CA THR A 46 -8.05 -18.66 -5.90
C THR A 46 -8.87 -18.26 -4.68
N LEU A 47 -8.30 -18.35 -3.46
CA LEU A 47 -8.96 -17.90 -2.22
C LEU A 47 -9.28 -16.41 -2.26
N MET A 48 -8.41 -15.60 -2.86
CA MET A 48 -8.56 -14.15 -3.01
C MET A 48 -9.26 -13.72 -4.30
N ASP A 49 -9.95 -14.66 -4.96
CA ASP A 49 -10.62 -14.42 -6.25
C ASP A 49 -9.68 -13.80 -7.31
N GLY A 50 -8.46 -14.30 -7.39
CA GLY A 50 -7.43 -13.91 -8.37
C GLY A 50 -6.28 -13.05 -7.85
N GLY A 51 -6.22 -12.77 -6.56
CA GLY A 51 -5.13 -12.01 -5.91
C GLY A 51 -5.60 -10.76 -5.17
N PHE A 52 -4.66 -9.91 -4.79
CA PHE A 52 -4.93 -8.68 -4.03
C PHE A 52 -5.47 -7.56 -4.93
N GLU A 53 -6.63 -7.02 -4.59
CA GLU A 53 -7.26 -5.95 -5.38
C GLU A 53 -6.48 -4.63 -5.28
N THR A 54 -6.26 -3.97 -6.42
CA THR A 54 -5.85 -2.55 -6.44
C THR A 54 -7.02 -1.64 -6.04
N ASN A 55 -6.74 -0.42 -5.64
CA ASN A 55 -7.73 0.54 -5.12
C ASN A 55 -8.52 0.01 -3.91
N ALA A 56 -7.93 -0.90 -3.15
CA ALA A 56 -8.50 -1.48 -1.94
C ALA A 56 -7.45 -1.53 -0.82
N ILE A 57 -7.93 -1.57 0.41
CA ILE A 57 -7.11 -1.86 1.57
C ILE A 57 -7.38 -3.32 1.95
N THR A 58 -6.32 -4.13 1.99
CA THR A 58 -6.38 -5.52 2.43
C THR A 58 -5.58 -5.67 3.71
N GLU A 59 -6.17 -6.22 4.76
CA GLU A 59 -5.50 -6.55 5.99
C GLU A 59 -5.23 -8.05 6.08
N CYS A 60 -3.96 -8.41 6.37
CA CYS A 60 -3.56 -9.76 6.70
C CYS A 60 -3.24 -9.82 8.19
N PHE A 61 -3.94 -10.64 8.94
CA PHE A 61 -3.70 -10.84 10.37
C PHE A 61 -3.47 -12.32 10.71
N GLY A 62 -2.79 -12.58 11.79
CA GLY A 62 -2.45 -13.96 12.23
C GLY A 62 -1.33 -13.95 13.26
N GLU A 63 -1.03 -15.14 13.79
CA GLU A 63 0.02 -15.33 14.78
C GLU A 63 1.41 -14.93 14.26
N PHE A 64 2.35 -14.73 15.18
CA PHE A 64 3.76 -14.55 14.84
C PHE A 64 4.27 -15.75 14.02
N GLY A 65 5.05 -15.47 12.99
CA GLY A 65 5.60 -16.52 12.12
C GLY A 65 4.63 -17.08 11.07
N SER A 66 3.37 -16.59 10.98
CA SER A 66 2.39 -17.07 9.98
C SER A 66 2.68 -16.65 8.53
N GLY A 67 3.72 -15.86 8.29
CA GLY A 67 4.13 -15.48 6.91
C GLY A 67 3.59 -14.14 6.41
N LYS A 68 2.96 -13.31 7.24
CA LYS A 68 2.42 -11.99 6.83
C LYS A 68 3.46 -11.11 6.11
N THR A 69 4.63 -10.93 6.71
CA THR A 69 5.76 -10.22 6.11
C THR A 69 6.18 -10.84 4.76
N GLN A 70 6.15 -12.19 4.65
CA GLN A 70 6.48 -12.86 3.39
C GLN A 70 5.47 -12.55 2.29
N VAL A 71 4.18 -12.46 2.62
CA VAL A 71 3.15 -12.02 1.67
C VAL A 71 3.47 -10.60 1.16
N GLY A 72 3.82 -9.67 2.04
CA GLY A 72 4.21 -8.31 1.66
C GLY A 72 5.42 -8.29 0.71
N HIS A 73 6.47 -9.08 0.98
CA HIS A 73 7.63 -9.19 0.12
C HIS A 73 7.31 -9.81 -1.25
N ILE A 74 6.48 -10.87 -1.27
CA ILE A 74 6.06 -11.53 -2.51
C ILE A 74 5.25 -10.57 -3.37
N LEU A 75 4.28 -9.89 -2.79
CA LEU A 75 3.45 -8.90 -3.50
C LEU A 75 4.31 -7.76 -4.06
N ALA A 76 5.32 -7.29 -3.31
CA ALA A 76 6.22 -6.25 -3.78
C ALA A 76 6.97 -6.68 -5.06
N VAL A 77 7.53 -7.89 -5.09
CA VAL A 77 8.23 -8.41 -6.27
C VAL A 77 7.25 -8.66 -7.43
N ASN A 78 6.09 -9.25 -7.15
CA ASN A 78 5.11 -9.55 -8.21
C ASN A 78 4.52 -8.28 -8.82
N THR A 79 4.29 -7.22 -8.03
CA THR A 79 3.87 -5.91 -8.54
C THR A 79 4.88 -5.37 -9.56
N ILE A 80 6.16 -5.48 -9.28
CA ILE A 80 7.25 -5.04 -10.18
C ILE A 80 7.33 -5.93 -11.42
N LYS A 81 7.12 -7.22 -11.26
CA LYS A 81 7.09 -8.18 -12.36
C LYS A 81 5.96 -7.89 -13.36
N GLU A 82 4.76 -7.59 -12.85
CA GLU A 82 3.57 -7.36 -13.66
C GLU A 82 3.58 -6.00 -14.37
N ASP A 83 4.22 -5.00 -13.77
CA ASP A 83 4.28 -3.65 -14.34
C ASP A 83 5.71 -3.08 -14.25
N PRO A 84 6.40 -2.98 -15.40
CA PRO A 84 7.79 -2.47 -15.46
C PRO A 84 7.96 -1.03 -14.96
N GLU A 85 6.87 -0.25 -14.87
CA GLU A 85 6.89 1.14 -14.38
C GLU A 85 6.46 1.26 -12.91
N ALA A 86 5.98 0.17 -12.31
CA ALA A 86 5.47 0.20 -10.95
C ALA A 86 6.57 0.44 -9.92
N TYR A 87 6.21 1.22 -8.91
CA TYR A 87 6.93 1.37 -7.65
C TYR A 87 6.12 0.77 -6.52
N VAL A 88 6.83 0.27 -5.51
CA VAL A 88 6.25 -0.23 -4.27
C VAL A 88 6.80 0.62 -3.12
N VAL A 89 5.93 0.98 -2.18
CA VAL A 89 6.34 1.61 -0.92
C VAL A 89 6.20 0.56 0.20
N TYR A 90 7.24 0.42 1.01
CA TYR A 90 7.25 -0.49 2.15
C TYR A 90 7.50 0.31 3.44
N LEU A 91 6.46 0.49 4.25
CA LEU A 91 6.54 1.13 5.56
C LEU A 91 6.82 0.04 6.60
N ASP A 92 8.06 0.00 7.07
CA ASP A 92 8.56 -1.01 8.02
C ASP A 92 8.53 -0.44 9.44
N THR A 93 7.65 -0.96 10.29
CA THR A 93 7.51 -0.53 11.69
C THR A 93 8.25 -1.44 12.67
N GLU A 94 8.58 -2.66 12.25
CA GLU A 94 9.19 -3.68 13.11
C GLU A 94 10.63 -4.01 12.74
N ASN A 95 11.19 -3.31 11.75
CA ASN A 95 12.53 -3.56 11.21
C ASN A 95 12.68 -5.00 10.65
N THR A 96 11.67 -5.43 9.90
CA THR A 96 11.57 -6.79 9.35
C THR A 96 11.83 -6.87 7.86
N PHE A 97 11.94 -5.74 7.16
CA PHE A 97 12.31 -5.73 5.75
C PHE A 97 13.70 -6.33 5.53
N ARG A 98 13.81 -7.24 4.59
CA ARG A 98 15.06 -7.95 4.26
C ARG A 98 15.35 -7.87 2.77
N PRO A 99 16.31 -7.02 2.33
CA PRO A 99 16.70 -6.93 0.92
C PRO A 99 17.14 -8.28 0.35
N GLU A 100 17.80 -9.11 1.15
CA GLU A 100 18.26 -10.44 0.73
C GLU A 100 17.07 -11.35 0.37
N ARG A 101 15.94 -11.17 1.06
CA ARG A 101 14.73 -11.90 0.74
C ARG A 101 14.08 -11.40 -0.54
N ILE A 102 14.12 -10.11 -0.81
CA ILE A 102 13.67 -9.55 -2.10
C ILE A 102 14.51 -10.11 -3.24
N ILE A 103 15.83 -10.18 -3.10
CA ILE A 103 16.75 -10.78 -4.09
C ILE A 103 16.34 -12.24 -4.39
N GLN A 104 16.11 -13.05 -3.35
CA GLN A 104 15.69 -14.44 -3.51
C GLN A 104 14.37 -14.57 -4.26
N LEU A 105 13.39 -13.75 -3.90
CA LEU A 105 12.07 -13.75 -4.51
C LEU A 105 12.13 -13.26 -5.98
N ALA A 106 12.89 -12.20 -6.25
CA ALA A 106 13.09 -11.65 -7.59
C ALA A 106 13.72 -12.71 -8.51
N ASN A 107 14.78 -13.38 -8.07
CA ASN A 107 15.40 -14.48 -8.82
C ASN A 107 14.41 -15.59 -9.10
N GLY A 108 13.61 -16.01 -8.10
CA GLY A 108 12.58 -17.04 -8.24
C GLY A 108 11.45 -16.63 -9.19
N ALA A 109 11.14 -15.34 -9.25
CA ALA A 109 10.09 -14.78 -10.12
C ALA A 109 10.59 -14.45 -11.53
N GLY A 110 11.90 -14.51 -11.79
CA GLY A 110 12.52 -14.10 -13.06
C GLY A 110 12.57 -12.58 -13.25
N VAL A 111 12.66 -11.82 -12.15
CA VAL A 111 12.84 -10.37 -12.12
C VAL A 111 14.30 -10.06 -11.79
N ASP A 112 14.86 -9.03 -12.40
CA ASP A 112 16.20 -8.54 -12.04
C ASP A 112 16.18 -8.04 -10.58
N PRO A 113 17.01 -8.60 -9.68
CA PRO A 113 17.02 -8.22 -8.28
C PRO A 113 17.40 -6.74 -8.04
N ASP A 114 18.30 -6.21 -8.83
CA ASP A 114 18.73 -4.80 -8.70
C ASP A 114 17.61 -3.86 -9.13
N ASP A 115 16.91 -4.19 -10.21
CA ASP A 115 15.72 -3.44 -10.63
C ASP A 115 14.60 -3.52 -9.57
N ALA A 116 14.33 -4.71 -9.01
CA ALA A 116 13.37 -4.87 -7.93
C ALA A 116 13.70 -4.01 -6.70
N LEU A 117 14.96 -4.06 -6.24
CA LEU A 117 15.39 -3.26 -5.09
C LEU A 117 15.33 -1.76 -5.34
N ASN A 118 15.64 -1.29 -6.55
CA ASN A 118 15.58 0.12 -6.91
C ASN A 118 14.14 0.67 -7.01
N ARG A 119 13.15 -0.20 -7.19
CA ARG A 119 11.73 0.18 -7.29
C ARG A 119 10.93 -0.08 -6.02
N ILE A 120 11.51 -0.70 -4.99
CA ILE A 120 10.93 -0.83 -3.67
C ILE A 120 11.48 0.26 -2.77
N MET A 121 10.67 1.26 -2.45
CA MET A 121 11.02 2.37 -1.58
C MET A 121 10.69 2.00 -0.15
N VAL A 122 11.70 1.84 0.70
CA VAL A 122 11.53 1.41 2.09
C VAL A 122 11.68 2.61 3.02
N ALA A 123 10.74 2.77 3.94
CA ALA A 123 10.82 3.75 5.02
C ALA A 123 10.58 3.07 6.37
N ARG A 124 11.52 3.26 7.31
CA ARG A 124 11.37 2.76 8.68
C ARG A 124 10.64 3.77 9.54
N ALA A 125 9.51 3.37 10.10
CA ALA A 125 8.79 4.14 11.10
C ALA A 125 9.33 3.83 12.50
N TYR A 126 9.49 4.87 13.34
CA TYR A 126 10.03 4.73 14.71
C TYR A 126 8.97 4.89 15.79
N ASN A 127 7.85 5.51 15.46
CA ASN A 127 6.70 5.71 16.34
C ASN A 127 5.44 5.95 15.49
N SER A 128 4.28 6.08 16.14
CA SER A 128 2.99 6.28 15.44
C SER A 128 2.94 7.60 14.66
N ASP A 129 3.46 8.69 15.20
CA ASP A 129 3.48 10.00 14.53
C ASP A 129 4.36 9.94 13.28
N HIS A 130 5.53 9.31 13.37
CA HIS A 130 6.42 9.13 12.22
C HIS A 130 5.79 8.21 11.17
N GLN A 131 5.07 7.17 11.58
CA GLN A 131 4.32 6.30 10.65
C GLN A 131 3.25 7.09 9.90
N MET A 132 2.49 7.95 10.57
CA MET A 132 1.51 8.82 9.91
C MET A 132 2.17 9.79 8.93
N LEU A 133 3.25 10.45 9.33
CA LEU A 133 4.01 11.34 8.45
C LEU A 133 4.52 10.63 7.19
N LEU A 134 5.10 9.44 7.34
CA LEU A 134 5.58 8.64 6.20
C LEU A 134 4.42 8.25 5.27
N THR A 135 3.25 7.95 5.83
CA THR A 135 2.06 7.63 5.04
C THR A 135 1.61 8.84 4.21
N GLU A 136 1.62 10.04 4.78
CA GLU A 136 1.31 11.28 4.05
C GLU A 136 2.32 11.57 2.94
N GLN A 137 3.60 11.26 3.15
CA GLN A 137 4.66 11.45 2.15
C GLN A 137 4.49 10.55 0.91
N VAL A 138 3.75 9.45 1.00
CA VAL A 138 3.47 8.59 -0.17
C VAL A 138 2.75 9.38 -1.27
N ASP A 139 1.84 10.29 -0.91
CA ASP A 139 1.18 11.16 -1.90
C ASP A 139 2.17 12.01 -2.69
N GLY A 140 3.19 12.56 -2.03
CA GLY A 140 4.27 13.32 -2.69
C GLY A 140 5.09 12.49 -3.68
N LEU A 141 5.28 11.18 -3.43
CA LEU A 141 5.96 10.32 -4.40
C LEU A 141 5.18 10.21 -5.71
N VAL A 142 3.86 10.20 -5.63
CA VAL A 142 2.97 10.12 -6.79
C VAL A 142 2.81 11.49 -7.45
N THR A 143 2.45 12.52 -6.68
CA THR A 143 2.03 13.82 -7.21
C THR A 143 3.20 14.71 -7.62
N GLU A 144 4.30 14.71 -6.85
CA GLU A 144 5.45 15.58 -7.07
C GLU A 144 6.58 14.88 -7.83
N GLN A 145 6.84 13.61 -7.54
CA GLN A 145 7.91 12.84 -8.17
C GLN A 145 7.44 12.00 -9.37
N GLY A 146 6.13 11.94 -9.64
CA GLY A 146 5.56 11.21 -10.76
C GLY A 146 5.77 9.69 -10.71
N LYS A 147 6.03 9.12 -9.52
CA LYS A 147 6.22 7.68 -9.37
C LYS A 147 4.89 6.95 -9.47
N LYS A 148 4.85 5.88 -10.24
CA LYS A 148 3.67 5.01 -10.38
C LYS A 148 3.61 4.04 -9.20
N VAL A 149 3.23 4.52 -8.01
CA VAL A 149 3.09 3.66 -6.83
C VAL A 149 1.84 2.79 -6.98
N LYS A 150 2.02 1.47 -7.10
CA LYS A 150 0.92 0.50 -7.25
C LYS A 150 0.61 -0.28 -5.98
N LEU A 151 1.57 -0.40 -5.09
CA LEU A 151 1.41 -1.12 -3.82
C LEU A 151 2.05 -0.32 -2.69
N VAL A 152 1.34 -0.22 -1.60
CA VAL A 152 1.87 0.25 -0.31
C VAL A 152 1.71 -0.88 0.70
N VAL A 153 2.81 -1.33 1.27
CA VAL A 153 2.83 -2.32 2.36
C VAL A 153 3.11 -1.59 3.66
N VAL A 154 2.33 -1.86 4.70
CA VAL A 154 2.58 -1.36 6.06
C VAL A 154 2.74 -2.58 6.97
N ASP A 155 3.94 -2.83 7.42
CA ASP A 155 4.28 -4.02 8.23
C ASP A 155 4.98 -3.63 9.54
N SER A 156 4.22 -3.56 10.62
CA SER A 156 2.79 -3.76 10.78
C SER A 156 2.05 -2.44 11.02
N LEU A 157 0.75 -2.40 10.71
CA LEU A 157 -0.05 -1.18 10.86
C LEU A 157 -0.16 -0.74 12.34
N THR A 158 -0.33 -1.68 13.27
CA THR A 158 -0.76 -1.38 14.64
C THR A 158 0.34 -1.47 15.69
N ALA A 159 1.57 -1.89 15.36
CA ALA A 159 2.62 -2.11 16.36
C ALA A 159 2.91 -0.86 17.22
N HIS A 160 3.18 0.28 16.59
CA HIS A 160 3.45 1.52 17.30
C HIS A 160 2.22 2.06 18.05
N PHE A 161 1.04 2.00 17.40
CA PHE A 161 -0.20 2.46 18.03
C PHE A 161 -0.54 1.66 19.28
N ARG A 162 -0.33 0.33 19.27
CA ARG A 162 -0.54 -0.51 20.46
C ARG A 162 0.47 -0.25 21.56
N ALA A 163 1.70 0.12 21.21
CA ALA A 163 2.73 0.43 22.19
C ALA A 163 2.51 1.79 22.87
N GLU A 164 1.99 2.77 22.13
CA GLU A 164 1.86 4.15 22.59
C GLU A 164 0.49 4.47 23.22
N PHE A 165 -0.57 3.84 22.71
CA PHE A 165 -1.94 4.06 23.18
C PHE A 165 -2.43 2.87 23.98
N VAL A 166 -2.21 2.95 25.31
CA VAL A 166 -2.65 1.92 26.26
C VAL A 166 -4.16 2.05 26.48
N GLY A 167 -4.90 1.05 26.12
CA GLY A 167 -6.29 0.92 26.55
C GLY A 167 -7.28 0.64 25.43
N ARG A 168 -7.65 -0.54 25.38
CA ARG A 168 -8.97 -1.22 25.31
C ARG A 168 -8.82 -2.62 24.80
#